data_e4a28fdb68ffe187753778128b2400df
#
_entry.id   e4a28fdb68ffe187753778128b2400df
#
_cell.length_a   1.000
_cell.length_b   1.000
_cell.length_c   1.000
_cell.angle_alpha   90.00
_cell.angle_beta   90.00
_cell.angle_gamma   90.00
#
_symmetry.space_group_name_H-M   'P 1'
#
loop_
_entity.id
_entity.type
_entity.pdbx_description
1 polymer ?
#
loop_
_entity_poly.entity_id
_entity_poly.type
_entity_poly.pdbx_seq_one_letter_code
_entity_poly.pdbx_strand_id
1 'polypeptide(L)'
;MAGVGRKSTADQSTEQETDERVRAAMVARARALIPQLRDRAARTEELRRLPPETERDLHETGLFRIVQPKRVGGSELDYVALIDCAEQLGKADASVAWNFANLASHQWMLAMFDTRAQDMVWDRDPNAMIASSFIFPAGRARRATMGNPLRQEPAHEASCDPTQVTAAAASLPNAPA
;
A
#
# COMPACT_ATOMS: atom_id res chain seq x y z
N MET A 1 30.78 1.06 -14.83
CA MET A 1 30.54 1.69 -13.50
C MET A 1 29.96 3.07 -13.76
N ALA A 2 28.62 3.23 -13.67
CA ALA A 2 27.96 4.53 -13.78
C ALA A 2 28.04 5.20 -12.40
N GLY A 3 28.71 6.37 -12.32
CA GLY A 3 28.84 7.14 -11.09
C GLY A 3 27.47 7.64 -10.64
N VAL A 4 27.01 7.21 -9.47
CA VAL A 4 25.88 7.80 -8.78
C VAL A 4 26.25 9.25 -8.44
N GLY A 5 25.75 10.20 -9.24
CA GLY A 5 25.93 11.63 -9.01
C GLY A 5 25.35 11.98 -7.64
N ARG A 6 26.19 12.46 -6.73
CA ARG A 6 25.78 12.95 -5.41
C ARG A 6 24.92 14.20 -5.62
N LYS A 7 23.64 14.15 -5.24
CA LYS A 7 22.76 15.33 -5.25
C LYS A 7 23.38 16.45 -4.39
N SER A 8 23.23 17.69 -4.81
CA SER A 8 23.68 18.86 -4.06
C SER A 8 22.95 18.99 -2.73
N THR A 9 23.61 19.52 -1.71
CA THR A 9 22.99 19.76 -0.39
C THR A 9 21.77 20.67 -0.49
N ALA A 10 21.77 21.63 -1.42
CA ALA A 10 20.64 22.52 -1.66
C ALA A 10 19.44 21.75 -2.26
N ASP A 11 19.68 20.82 -3.19
CA ASP A 11 18.61 19.98 -3.77
C ASP A 11 17.99 19.08 -2.71
N GLN A 12 18.81 18.51 -1.82
CA GLN A 12 18.33 17.66 -0.72
C GLN A 12 17.46 18.45 0.26
N SER A 13 17.85 19.67 0.61
CA SER A 13 17.07 20.52 1.51
C SER A 13 15.71 20.88 0.91
N THR A 14 15.64 21.18 -0.38
CA THR A 14 14.39 21.51 -1.09
C THR A 14 13.46 20.29 -1.19
N GLU A 15 14.03 19.10 -1.45
CA GLU A 15 13.25 17.85 -1.46
C GLU A 15 12.68 17.56 -0.07
N GLN A 16 13.46 17.70 0.99
CA GLN A 16 13.00 17.49 2.38
C GLN A 16 11.88 18.43 2.78
N GLU A 17 11.99 19.74 2.45
CA GLU A 17 10.93 20.71 2.71
C GLU A 17 9.63 20.36 1.96
N THR A 18 9.77 19.87 0.73
CA THR A 18 8.62 19.45 -0.09
C THR A 18 7.94 18.22 0.51
N ASP A 19 8.71 17.21 0.89
CA ASP A 19 8.18 15.97 1.48
C ASP A 19 7.52 16.26 2.85
N GLU A 20 8.08 17.16 3.67
CA GLU A 20 7.47 17.56 4.94
C GLU A 20 6.12 18.27 4.75
N ARG A 21 6.00 19.13 3.72
CA ARG A 21 4.71 19.76 3.37
C ARG A 21 3.68 18.73 2.92
N VAL A 22 4.09 17.77 2.09
CA VAL A 22 3.20 16.69 1.63
C VAL A 22 2.78 15.82 2.81
N ARG A 23 3.72 15.47 3.70
CA ARG A 23 3.44 14.72 4.93
C ARG A 23 2.42 15.44 5.81
N ALA A 24 2.62 16.73 6.07
CA ALA A 24 1.69 17.53 6.87
C ALA A 24 0.29 17.56 6.22
N ALA A 25 0.21 17.68 4.89
CA ALA A 25 -1.05 17.63 4.17
C ALA A 25 -1.76 16.27 4.29
N MET A 26 -1.01 15.15 4.20
CA MET A 26 -1.58 13.81 4.38
C MET A 26 -2.09 13.58 5.80
N VAL A 27 -1.35 14.01 6.83
CA VAL A 27 -1.78 13.97 8.22
C VAL A 27 -3.05 14.81 8.43
N ALA A 28 -3.14 15.99 7.81
CA ALA A 28 -4.34 16.83 7.88
C ALA A 28 -5.56 16.15 7.23
N ARG A 29 -5.37 15.47 6.07
CA ARG A 29 -6.44 14.70 5.41
C ARG A 29 -6.91 13.54 6.30
N ALA A 30 -5.98 12.77 6.89
CA ALA A 30 -6.32 11.71 7.84
C ALA A 30 -7.12 12.24 9.04
N ARG A 31 -6.70 13.37 9.58
CA ARG A 31 -7.41 14.05 10.70
C ARG A 31 -8.81 14.51 10.30
N ALA A 32 -9.00 14.98 9.07
CA ALA A 32 -10.29 15.45 8.59
C ALA A 32 -11.33 14.32 8.48
N LEU A 33 -10.89 13.06 8.37
CA LEU A 33 -11.77 11.89 8.34
C LEU A 33 -12.32 11.50 9.73
N ILE A 34 -11.71 11.97 10.82
CA ILE A 34 -12.05 11.53 12.18
C ILE A 34 -13.56 11.59 12.49
N PRO A 35 -14.30 12.68 12.20
CA PRO A 35 -15.73 12.73 12.53
C PRO A 35 -16.53 11.64 11.83
N GLN A 36 -16.36 11.48 10.51
CA GLN A 36 -17.08 10.48 9.72
C GLN A 36 -16.74 9.05 10.12
N LEU A 37 -15.47 8.79 10.47
CA LEU A 37 -15.04 7.46 10.92
C LEU A 37 -15.66 7.10 12.28
N ARG A 38 -15.74 8.06 13.20
CA ARG A 38 -16.44 7.86 14.49
C ARG A 38 -17.91 7.57 14.31
N ASP A 39 -18.58 8.31 13.44
CA ASP A 39 -20.00 8.10 13.15
C ASP A 39 -20.27 6.71 12.54
N ARG A 40 -19.29 6.15 11.82
CA ARG A 40 -19.40 4.85 11.15
C ARG A 40 -18.82 3.69 11.98
N ALA A 41 -18.20 3.93 13.13
CA ALA A 41 -17.49 2.90 13.88
C ALA A 41 -18.36 1.68 14.22
N ALA A 42 -19.58 1.90 14.73
CA ALA A 42 -20.53 0.82 15.03
C ALA A 42 -20.86 -0.02 13.79
N ARG A 43 -21.04 0.63 12.63
CA ARG A 43 -21.29 -0.06 11.36
C ARG A 43 -20.08 -0.82 10.84
N THR A 44 -18.87 -0.31 11.05
CA THR A 44 -17.62 -1.01 10.73
C THR A 44 -17.54 -2.32 11.51
N GLU A 45 -17.85 -2.29 12.80
CA GLU A 45 -17.86 -3.47 13.65
C GLU A 45 -18.95 -4.49 13.24
N GLU A 46 -20.17 -4.02 12.99
CA GLU A 46 -21.28 -4.86 12.54
C GLU A 46 -20.97 -5.57 11.21
N LEU A 47 -20.43 -4.84 10.24
CA LEU A 47 -20.05 -5.38 8.94
C LEU A 47 -18.83 -6.29 8.99
N ARG A 48 -18.00 -6.19 10.03
CA ARG A 48 -16.69 -6.85 10.17
C ARG A 48 -15.74 -6.58 8.98
N ARG A 49 -15.91 -5.44 8.35
CA ARG A 49 -15.10 -4.90 7.24
C ARG A 49 -15.29 -3.39 7.15
N LEU A 50 -14.43 -2.72 6.39
CA LEU A 50 -14.63 -1.30 6.10
C LEU A 50 -15.94 -1.08 5.34
N PRO A 51 -16.78 -0.12 5.75
CA PRO A 51 -17.88 0.34 4.92
C PRO A 51 -17.38 0.87 3.58
N PRO A 52 -18.11 0.67 2.45
CA PRO A 52 -17.68 1.13 1.12
C PRO A 52 -17.39 2.63 1.06
N GLU A 53 -18.13 3.43 1.81
CA GLU A 53 -17.89 4.86 1.92
C GLU A 53 -16.57 5.20 2.63
N THR A 54 -16.16 4.42 3.62
CA THR A 54 -14.87 4.59 4.31
C THR A 54 -13.70 4.21 3.40
N GLU A 55 -13.84 3.12 2.66
CA GLU A 55 -12.84 2.70 1.67
C GLU A 55 -12.66 3.78 0.59
N ARG A 56 -13.76 4.31 0.05
CA ARG A 56 -13.75 5.39 -0.92
C ARG A 56 -13.07 6.65 -0.38
N ASP A 57 -13.39 7.08 0.84
CA ASP A 57 -12.79 8.26 1.47
C ASP A 57 -11.27 8.09 1.61
N LEU A 58 -10.78 6.91 1.98
CA LEU A 58 -9.36 6.60 2.07
C LEU A 58 -8.67 6.63 0.70
N HIS A 59 -9.33 6.18 -0.37
CA HIS A 59 -8.82 6.27 -1.74
C HIS A 59 -8.78 7.73 -2.23
N GLU A 60 -9.87 8.47 -2.06
CA GLU A 60 -10.00 9.86 -2.52
C GLU A 60 -9.01 10.81 -1.83
N THR A 61 -8.71 10.55 -0.56
CA THR A 61 -7.69 11.31 0.17
C THR A 61 -6.26 10.97 -0.26
N GLY A 62 -6.05 9.89 -1.00
CA GLY A 62 -4.74 9.41 -1.45
C GLY A 62 -3.93 8.70 -0.35
N LEU A 63 -4.52 8.44 0.80
CA LEU A 63 -3.82 7.85 1.95
C LEU A 63 -3.25 6.45 1.63
N PHE A 64 -3.96 5.60 0.89
CA PHE A 64 -3.44 4.28 0.52
C PHE A 64 -2.18 4.34 -0.36
N ARG A 65 -1.91 5.49 -0.99
CA ARG A 65 -0.77 5.71 -1.90
C ARG A 65 0.36 6.53 -1.27
N ILE A 66 0.31 6.72 0.07
CA ILE A 66 1.24 7.59 0.78
C ILE A 66 2.72 7.17 0.63
N VAL A 67 2.98 5.86 0.62
CA VAL A 67 4.34 5.28 0.47
C VAL A 67 4.58 4.64 -0.90
N GLN A 68 3.59 4.71 -1.81
CA GLN A 68 3.72 4.24 -3.18
C GLN A 68 4.65 5.16 -3.97
N PRO A 69 5.48 4.65 -4.89
CA PRO A 69 6.42 5.47 -5.66
C PRO A 69 5.76 6.59 -6.47
N LYS A 70 6.43 7.75 -6.55
CA LYS A 70 5.99 8.89 -7.37
C LYS A 70 5.82 8.52 -8.84
N ARG A 71 6.67 7.62 -9.36
CA ARG A 71 6.61 7.17 -10.77
C ARG A 71 5.27 6.55 -11.17
N VAL A 72 4.53 5.97 -10.21
CA VAL A 72 3.18 5.41 -10.42
C VAL A 72 2.09 6.28 -9.78
N GLY A 73 2.44 7.52 -9.44
CA GLY A 73 1.53 8.54 -8.93
C GLY A 73 1.28 8.49 -7.42
N GLY A 74 2.09 7.75 -6.66
CA GLY A 74 2.09 7.79 -5.20
C GLY A 74 2.81 9.03 -4.64
N SER A 75 2.76 9.20 -3.33
CA SER A 75 3.43 10.32 -2.65
C SER A 75 4.90 10.04 -2.34
N GLU A 76 5.30 8.77 -2.31
CA GLU A 76 6.68 8.31 -2.04
C GLU A 76 7.26 8.91 -0.75
N LEU A 77 6.40 9.09 0.25
CA LEU A 77 6.83 9.54 1.57
C LEU A 77 7.49 8.39 2.34
N ASP A 78 8.22 8.75 3.38
CA ASP A 78 8.82 7.79 4.30
C ASP A 78 7.73 7.01 5.09
N TYR A 79 8.16 5.91 5.71
CA TYR A 79 7.24 5.06 6.47
C TYR A 79 6.71 5.74 7.73
N VAL A 80 7.40 6.77 8.24
CA VAL A 80 6.95 7.56 9.41
C VAL A 80 5.68 8.34 9.06
N ALA A 81 5.57 8.85 7.82
CA ALA A 81 4.37 9.53 7.37
C ALA A 81 3.13 8.62 7.39
N LEU A 82 3.30 7.33 7.05
CA LEU A 82 2.23 6.33 7.18
C LEU A 82 1.82 6.15 8.64
N ILE A 83 2.79 6.05 9.56
CA ILE A 83 2.53 5.90 10.99
C ILE A 83 1.76 7.10 11.54
N ASP A 84 2.17 8.32 11.17
CA ASP A 84 1.48 9.54 11.60
C ASP A 84 0.02 9.58 11.13
N CYS A 85 -0.24 9.17 9.90
CA CYS A 85 -1.60 9.07 9.39
C CYS A 85 -2.41 7.99 10.11
N ALA A 86 -1.81 6.82 10.35
CA ALA A 86 -2.45 5.73 11.10
C ALA A 86 -2.82 6.17 12.53
N GLU A 87 -1.95 6.94 13.20
CA GLU A 87 -2.23 7.52 14.51
C GLU A 87 -3.49 8.41 14.49
N GLN A 88 -3.64 9.26 13.45
CA GLN A 88 -4.85 10.11 13.37
C GLN A 88 -6.11 9.27 13.14
N LEU A 89 -6.07 8.31 12.23
CA LEU A 89 -7.20 7.42 11.97
C LEU A 89 -7.57 6.59 13.20
N GLY A 90 -6.56 6.12 13.96
CA GLY A 90 -6.76 5.35 15.19
C GLY A 90 -7.45 6.11 16.32
N LYS A 91 -7.39 7.45 16.31
CA LYS A 91 -8.16 8.29 17.23
C LYS A 91 -9.67 8.22 16.98
N ALA A 92 -10.08 7.79 15.81
CA ALA A 92 -11.48 7.59 15.44
C ALA A 92 -11.90 6.13 15.55
N ASP A 93 -11.17 5.23 14.89
CA ASP A 93 -11.46 3.80 14.79
C ASP A 93 -10.17 3.00 14.57
N ALA A 94 -9.83 2.14 15.51
CA ALA A 94 -8.63 1.32 15.47
C ALA A 94 -8.65 0.30 14.31
N SER A 95 -9.84 -0.22 13.95
CA SER A 95 -9.99 -1.16 12.84
C SER A 95 -9.70 -0.49 11.50
N VAL A 96 -10.13 0.76 11.32
CA VAL A 96 -9.82 1.56 10.12
C VAL A 96 -8.32 1.84 10.05
N ALA A 97 -7.70 2.27 11.16
CA ALA A 97 -6.25 2.51 11.21
C ALA A 97 -5.44 1.26 10.89
N TRP A 98 -5.85 0.10 11.41
CA TRP A 98 -5.22 -1.18 11.12
C TRP A 98 -5.30 -1.54 9.63
N ASN A 99 -6.51 -1.46 9.04
CA ASN A 99 -6.70 -1.75 7.62
C ASN A 99 -5.86 -0.80 6.74
N PHE A 100 -5.90 0.50 7.03
CA PHE A 100 -5.08 1.49 6.35
C PHE A 100 -3.59 1.15 6.43
N ALA A 101 -3.06 0.97 7.64
CA ALA A 101 -1.64 0.72 7.85
C ALA A 101 -1.19 -0.58 7.16
N ASN A 102 -2.01 -1.64 7.24
CA ASN A 102 -1.72 -2.91 6.60
C ASN A 102 -1.68 -2.76 5.08
N LEU A 103 -2.72 -2.23 4.46
CA LEU A 103 -2.83 -2.13 3.00
C LEU A 103 -1.82 -1.14 2.41
N ALA A 104 -1.58 0.00 3.06
CA ALA A 104 -0.59 0.96 2.61
C ALA A 104 0.85 0.43 2.76
N SER A 105 1.15 -0.35 3.81
CA SER A 105 2.48 -0.96 3.96
C SER A 105 2.80 -1.96 2.86
N HIS A 106 1.80 -2.63 2.28
CA HIS A 106 2.02 -3.52 1.14
C HIS A 106 2.39 -2.77 -0.15
N GLN A 107 1.98 -1.51 -0.30
CA GLN A 107 2.46 -0.64 -1.39
C GLN A 107 3.97 -0.38 -1.24
N TRP A 108 4.44 -0.10 -0.01
CA TRP A 108 5.87 0.03 0.29
C TRP A 108 6.62 -1.28 0.04
N MET A 109 6.08 -2.42 0.44
CA MET A 109 6.70 -3.72 0.19
C MET A 109 6.84 -3.99 -1.31
N LEU A 110 5.81 -3.75 -2.12
CA LEU A 110 5.89 -3.91 -3.56
C LEU A 110 6.92 -2.94 -4.18
N ALA A 111 7.05 -1.73 -3.66
CA ALA A 111 8.05 -0.76 -4.11
C ALA A 111 9.50 -1.23 -3.94
N MET A 112 9.77 -2.22 -3.08
CA MET A 112 11.09 -2.83 -2.88
C MET A 112 11.42 -3.92 -3.89
N PHE A 113 10.45 -4.34 -4.72
CA PHE A 113 10.67 -5.34 -5.75
C PHE A 113 11.24 -4.71 -7.03
N ASP A 114 11.69 -5.57 -7.94
CA ASP A 114 12.10 -5.15 -9.29
C ASP A 114 10.98 -4.37 -10.00
N THR A 115 11.36 -3.34 -10.77
CA THR A 115 10.40 -2.45 -11.45
C THR A 115 9.41 -3.22 -12.33
N ARG A 116 9.85 -4.30 -12.98
CA ARG A 116 8.97 -5.14 -13.80
C ARG A 116 7.86 -5.81 -12.97
N ALA A 117 8.18 -6.21 -11.74
CA ALA A 117 7.16 -6.78 -10.83
C ALA A 117 6.17 -5.70 -10.38
N GLN A 118 6.66 -4.49 -10.13
CA GLN A 118 5.84 -3.34 -9.80
C GLN A 118 4.89 -2.98 -10.96
N ASP A 119 5.40 -2.94 -12.20
CA ASP A 119 4.64 -2.61 -13.41
C ASP A 119 3.54 -3.65 -13.69
N MET A 120 3.78 -4.93 -13.41
CA MET A 120 2.74 -5.98 -13.54
C MET A 120 1.48 -5.69 -12.71
N VAL A 121 1.60 -4.95 -11.61
CA VAL A 121 0.49 -4.58 -10.73
C VAL A 121 -0.01 -3.18 -11.07
N TRP A 122 0.86 -2.18 -11.01
CA TRP A 122 0.46 -0.77 -11.06
C TRP A 122 0.17 -0.21 -12.46
N ASP A 123 0.69 -0.83 -13.54
CA ASP A 123 0.29 -0.46 -14.91
C ASP A 123 -1.16 -0.88 -15.21
N ARG A 124 -1.66 -1.91 -14.54
CA ARG A 124 -3.06 -2.34 -14.67
C ARG A 124 -4.00 -1.48 -13.86
N ASP A 125 -3.63 -1.21 -12.62
CA ASP A 125 -4.40 -0.37 -11.70
C ASP A 125 -3.45 0.29 -10.68
N PRO A 126 -3.19 1.60 -10.81
CA PRO A 126 -2.37 2.33 -9.84
C PRO A 126 -2.97 2.35 -8.42
N ASN A 127 -4.26 2.07 -8.27
CA ASN A 127 -4.96 2.01 -7.00
C ASN A 127 -5.12 0.57 -6.48
N ALA A 128 -4.48 -0.42 -7.13
CA ALA A 128 -4.57 -1.82 -6.71
C ALA A 128 -4.24 -1.98 -5.23
N MET A 129 -5.16 -2.60 -4.50
CA MET A 129 -4.97 -2.92 -3.09
C MET A 129 -4.25 -4.25 -2.98
N ILE A 130 -3.17 -4.26 -2.20
CA ILE A 130 -2.33 -5.43 -2.00
C ILE A 130 -2.48 -5.89 -0.56
N ALA A 131 -2.81 -7.15 -0.38
CA ALA A 131 -2.89 -7.78 0.93
C ALA A 131 -2.09 -9.08 0.93
N SER A 132 -1.50 -9.43 2.06
CA SER A 132 -0.85 -10.70 2.27
C SER A 132 -1.19 -11.27 3.64
N SER A 133 -0.97 -12.57 3.79
CA SER A 133 -1.07 -13.24 5.07
C SER A 133 0.26 -13.89 5.40
N PHE A 134 0.73 -13.72 6.63
CA PHE A 134 1.94 -14.35 7.15
C PHE A 134 1.64 -15.69 7.83
N ILE A 135 0.58 -16.38 7.43
CA ILE A 135 0.22 -17.70 7.98
C ILE A 135 1.18 -18.75 7.41
N PHE A 136 2.06 -19.25 8.26
CA PHE A 136 2.97 -20.36 7.95
C PHE A 136 2.25 -21.70 8.17
N PRO A 137 2.42 -22.69 7.27
CA PRO A 137 3.21 -22.83 6.04
C PRO A 137 2.37 -22.81 4.74
N ALA A 138 1.30 -22.05 4.67
CA ALA A 138 0.31 -22.14 3.58
C ALA A 138 0.80 -21.59 2.23
N GLY A 139 1.77 -20.68 2.21
CA GLY A 139 2.29 -20.08 0.98
C GLY A 139 3.30 -20.99 0.26
N ARG A 140 3.05 -21.27 -1.04
CA ARG A 140 4.02 -21.94 -1.91
C ARG A 140 4.24 -21.09 -3.15
N ALA A 141 5.51 -20.82 -3.46
CA ALA A 141 5.91 -20.17 -4.71
C ALA A 141 6.53 -21.20 -5.66
N ARG A 142 6.12 -21.16 -6.93
CA ARG A 142 6.75 -21.94 -8.02
C ARG A 142 7.33 -20.97 -9.03
N ARG A 143 8.52 -21.26 -9.53
CA ARG A 143 9.10 -20.49 -10.62
C ARG A 143 8.27 -20.73 -11.88
N ALA A 144 7.68 -19.68 -12.45
CA ALA A 144 7.02 -19.76 -13.75
C ALA A 144 8.05 -19.51 -14.85
N THR A 145 8.04 -20.37 -15.89
CA THR A 145 8.79 -20.12 -17.11
C THR A 145 8.05 -19.06 -17.94
N MET A 146 8.80 -18.10 -18.50
CA MET A 146 8.23 -17.07 -19.37
C MET A 146 7.40 -17.73 -20.48
N GLY A 147 6.11 -17.40 -20.54
CA GLY A 147 5.16 -17.93 -21.54
C GLY A 147 3.86 -18.52 -21.02
N ASN A 148 3.75 -18.74 -19.72
CA ASN A 148 2.49 -19.23 -19.14
C ASN A 148 1.83 -18.13 -18.31
N PRO A 149 0.69 -17.55 -18.77
CA PRO A 149 -0.07 -16.64 -17.93
C PRO A 149 -0.48 -17.38 -16.66
N LEU A 150 -0.34 -16.72 -15.51
CA LEU A 150 -0.64 -17.23 -14.19
C LEU A 150 -1.92 -18.08 -14.19
N ARG A 151 -1.76 -19.38 -14.16
CA ARG A 151 -2.88 -20.30 -13.86
C ARG A 151 -3.12 -20.14 -12.37
N GLN A 152 -4.17 -19.44 -12.01
CA GLN A 152 -4.74 -19.51 -10.67
C GLN A 152 -5.20 -20.96 -10.46
N GLU A 153 -4.40 -21.75 -9.74
CA GLU A 153 -4.96 -22.91 -9.09
C GLU A 153 -5.79 -22.39 -7.91
N PRO A 154 -7.04 -22.85 -7.76
CA PRO A 154 -7.86 -22.40 -6.64
C PRO A 154 -7.16 -22.79 -5.34
N ALA A 155 -6.75 -21.78 -4.58
CA ALA A 155 -6.40 -21.99 -3.20
C ALA A 155 -7.65 -22.51 -2.51
N HIS A 156 -7.50 -23.61 -1.78
CA HIS A 156 -8.53 -24.13 -0.90
C HIS A 156 -9.17 -22.99 -0.12
N GLU A 157 -10.48 -22.98 -0.09
CA GLU A 157 -11.36 -22.02 0.58
C GLU A 157 -10.93 -21.73 2.02
N ALA A 158 -10.07 -20.72 2.17
CA ALA A 158 -10.08 -19.90 3.35
C ALA A 158 -10.93 -18.69 2.97
N SER A 159 -12.09 -18.58 3.59
CA SER A 159 -13.09 -17.54 3.41
C SER A 159 -12.48 -16.13 3.44
N CYS A 160 -12.02 -15.66 2.29
CA CYS A 160 -11.64 -14.27 2.05
C CYS A 160 -12.49 -13.78 0.88
N ASP A 161 -13.14 -12.67 1.09
CA ASP A 161 -13.94 -11.93 0.12
C ASP A 161 -13.17 -11.78 -1.22
N PRO A 162 -13.77 -12.16 -2.37
CA PRO A 162 -13.12 -12.12 -3.69
C PRO A 162 -12.72 -10.72 -4.17
N THR A 163 -13.04 -9.66 -3.45
CA THR A 163 -12.60 -8.28 -3.73
C THR A 163 -11.19 -7.98 -3.24
N GLN A 164 -10.56 -8.88 -2.47
CA GLN A 164 -9.17 -8.71 -2.05
C GLN A 164 -8.24 -9.35 -3.07
N VAL A 165 -7.54 -8.51 -3.81
CA VAL A 165 -6.48 -8.95 -4.73
C VAL A 165 -5.36 -9.60 -3.92
N THR A 166 -5.31 -10.92 -3.92
CA THR A 166 -4.13 -11.63 -3.42
C THR A 166 -3.00 -11.40 -4.42
N ALA A 167 -2.02 -10.60 -4.06
CA ALA A 167 -0.81 -10.47 -4.88
C ALA A 167 -0.13 -11.83 -4.94
N ALA A 168 -0.24 -12.49 -6.08
CA ALA A 168 0.60 -13.64 -6.37
C ALA A 168 2.05 -13.16 -6.33
N ALA A 169 2.85 -13.77 -5.47
CA ALA A 169 4.28 -13.47 -5.38
C ALA A 169 4.89 -13.55 -6.77
N ALA A 170 5.24 -12.42 -7.35
CA ALA A 170 5.92 -12.37 -8.63
C ALA A 170 7.25 -13.10 -8.50
N SER A 171 7.46 -14.13 -9.32
CA SER A 171 8.71 -14.87 -9.35
C SER A 171 9.82 -13.95 -9.83
N LEU A 172 10.71 -13.56 -8.94
CA LEU A 172 11.89 -12.77 -9.30
C LEU A 172 12.84 -13.63 -10.15
N PRO A 173 13.36 -13.14 -11.28
CA PRO A 173 14.47 -13.78 -11.95
C PRO A 173 15.73 -13.64 -11.08
N ASN A 174 16.51 -14.70 -10.99
CA ASN A 174 17.81 -14.68 -10.31
C ASN A 174 18.67 -13.53 -10.83
N ALA A 175 19.23 -12.75 -9.92
CA ALA A 175 20.41 -11.96 -10.22
C ALA A 175 21.56 -12.92 -10.59
N PRO A 176 22.38 -12.64 -11.62
CA PRO A 176 23.56 -13.42 -11.88
C PRO A 176 24.56 -13.27 -10.72
N ALA A 177 25.23 -14.36 -10.40
CA ALA A 177 26.29 -14.45 -9.39
C ALA A 177 27.48 -13.56 -9.73
#